data_1aef7d6e3bfb49dc41af876704f7ac8f
#
_entry.id   1aef7d6e3bfb49dc41af876704f7ac8f
#
_cell.length_a   1.000
_cell.length_b   1.000
_cell.length_c   1.000
_cell.angle_alpha   90.00
_cell.angle_beta   90.00
_cell.angle_gamma   90.00
#
_symmetry.space_group_name_H-M   'P 1'
#
loop_
_entity.id
_entity.type
_entity.pdbx_description
1 polymer ?
#
loop_
_entity_poly.entity_id
_entity_poly.type
_entity_poly.pdbx_seq_one_letter_code
_entity_poly.pdbx_strand_id
1 'polypeptide(L)'
;MVEFAFKEFGRVFMPINIKPLNDTILAPVSFKVDTGADFTAISKSSLVKLGYDADWIKQNTVAFKDEEKPTTASGEIVDAGYVRLPVINILGYEGKEWPFRIIMDEAQDFKNLLGRDLLAGFNYSFNNDDDKFIIARAKVFKPRYTFLPGQEIHEIDV
;
A
#
# COMPACT_ATOMS: atom_id res chain seq x y z
N MET A 1 4.84 0.73 -20.23
CA MET A 1 3.49 1.28 -19.97
C MET A 1 2.53 0.12 -19.74
N VAL A 2 1.78 0.18 -18.69
CA VAL A 2 0.79 -0.84 -18.33
C VAL A 2 -0.59 -0.19 -18.23
N GLU A 3 -1.62 -0.92 -18.65
CA GLU A 3 -2.99 -0.44 -18.62
C GLU A 3 -3.85 -1.32 -17.71
N PHE A 4 -4.73 -0.70 -16.95
CA PHE A 4 -5.72 -1.37 -16.12
C PHE A 4 -7.11 -0.81 -16.42
N ALA A 5 -8.08 -1.69 -16.68
CA ALA A 5 -9.45 -1.29 -16.94
C ALA A 5 -10.12 -0.75 -15.65
N PHE A 6 -10.97 0.25 -15.81
CA PHE A 6 -11.81 0.72 -14.71
C PHE A 6 -12.79 -0.39 -14.29
N LYS A 7 -13.00 -0.49 -12.99
CA LYS A 7 -14.06 -1.28 -12.38
C LYS A 7 -15.27 -0.38 -12.08
N GLU A 8 -16.27 -0.90 -11.39
CA GLU A 8 -17.46 -0.12 -11.01
C GLU A 8 -17.09 1.22 -10.37
N PHE A 9 -17.84 2.26 -10.70
CA PHE A 9 -17.62 3.63 -10.20
C PHE A 9 -16.25 4.23 -10.55
N GLY A 10 -15.63 3.79 -11.65
CA GLY A 10 -14.33 4.29 -12.10
C GLY A 10 -13.16 3.89 -11.20
N ARG A 11 -13.34 2.89 -10.34
CA ARG A 11 -12.26 2.41 -9.47
C ARG A 11 -11.23 1.64 -10.28
N VAL A 12 -9.98 1.79 -9.88
CA VAL A 12 -8.85 1.09 -10.50
C VAL A 12 -8.17 0.23 -9.46
N PHE A 13 -7.93 -1.03 -9.81
CA PHE A 13 -7.18 -1.96 -8.97
C PHE A 13 -5.96 -2.44 -9.73
N MET A 14 -4.84 -2.52 -9.02
CA MET A 14 -3.63 -3.11 -9.58
C MET A 14 -2.88 -3.94 -8.52
N PRO A 15 -2.09 -4.93 -8.95
CA PRO A 15 -1.39 -5.79 -8.00
C PRO A 15 -0.11 -5.13 -7.49
N ILE A 16 0.19 -5.37 -6.21
CA ILE A 16 1.54 -5.35 -5.67
C ILE A 16 1.86 -6.80 -5.31
N ASN A 17 2.96 -7.32 -5.81
CA ASN A 17 3.42 -8.66 -5.46
C ASN A 17 4.18 -8.59 -4.14
N ILE A 18 3.80 -9.42 -3.19
CA ILE A 18 4.32 -9.39 -1.82
C ILE A 18 4.85 -10.77 -1.46
N LYS A 19 6.02 -10.80 -0.84
CA LYS A 19 6.59 -12.06 -0.34
C LYS A 19 5.74 -12.58 0.81
N PRO A 20 5.16 -13.79 0.70
CA PRO A 20 4.53 -14.47 1.84
C PRO A 20 5.54 -14.77 2.94
N LEU A 21 5.07 -15.01 4.16
CA LEU A 21 5.95 -15.25 5.30
C LEU A 21 6.88 -16.47 5.08
N ASN A 22 6.33 -17.56 4.56
CA ASN A 22 7.02 -18.85 4.44
C ASN A 22 7.25 -19.29 2.99
N ASP A 23 7.25 -18.35 2.05
CA ASP A 23 7.48 -18.66 0.64
C ASP A 23 8.45 -17.63 0.04
N THR A 24 9.18 -18.04 -0.98
CA THR A 24 10.08 -17.16 -1.75
C THR A 24 9.40 -16.60 -3.00
N ILE A 25 8.32 -17.21 -3.46
CA ILE A 25 7.56 -16.77 -4.62
C ILE A 25 6.59 -15.67 -4.18
N LEU A 26 6.71 -14.50 -4.80
CA LEU A 26 5.84 -13.36 -4.50
C LEU A 26 4.40 -13.66 -4.93
N ALA A 27 3.45 -13.24 -4.11
CA ALA A 27 2.04 -13.40 -4.37
C ALA A 27 1.37 -12.06 -4.69
N PRO A 28 0.50 -11.99 -5.71
CA PRO A 28 -0.19 -10.75 -6.04
C PRO A 28 -1.27 -10.42 -5.00
N VAL A 29 -1.27 -9.18 -4.57
CA VAL A 29 -2.32 -8.62 -3.70
C VAL A 29 -2.92 -7.42 -4.40
N SER A 30 -4.24 -7.39 -4.51
CA SER A 30 -4.95 -6.31 -5.19
C SER A 30 -5.03 -5.07 -4.32
N PHE A 31 -4.65 -3.93 -4.88
CA PHE A 31 -4.73 -2.62 -4.24
C PHE A 31 -5.59 -1.68 -5.09
N LYS A 32 -6.45 -0.92 -4.44
CA LYS A 32 -7.16 0.16 -5.09
C LYS A 32 -6.22 1.35 -5.26
N VAL A 33 -6.11 1.87 -6.47
CA VAL A 33 -5.34 3.10 -6.72
C VAL A 33 -6.09 4.27 -6.09
N ASP A 34 -5.44 4.95 -5.14
CA ASP A 34 -6.04 6.04 -4.38
C ASP A 34 -5.08 7.24 -4.32
N THR A 35 -5.27 8.18 -5.22
CA THR A 35 -4.46 9.40 -5.31
C THR A 35 -4.71 10.36 -4.15
N GLY A 36 -5.78 10.17 -3.40
CA GLY A 36 -6.08 10.90 -2.17
C GLY A 36 -5.42 10.34 -0.93
N ALA A 37 -4.88 9.11 -0.99
CA ALA A 37 -4.17 8.50 0.12
C ALA A 37 -2.69 8.90 0.07
N ASP A 38 -2.16 9.38 1.18
CA ASP A 38 -0.73 9.73 1.29
C ASP A 38 0.15 8.47 1.34
N PHE A 39 -0.36 7.40 1.93
CA PHE A 39 0.38 6.18 2.17
C PHE A 39 -0.35 4.95 1.65
N THR A 40 0.44 3.99 1.19
CA THR A 40 -0.04 2.67 0.84
C THR A 40 -0.40 1.90 2.11
N ALA A 41 -1.55 1.27 2.08
CA ALA A 41 -2.10 0.57 3.23
C ALA A 41 -2.53 -0.84 2.86
N ILE A 42 -2.33 -1.77 3.76
CA ILE A 42 -2.72 -3.17 3.61
C ILE A 42 -3.66 -3.59 4.73
N SER A 43 -4.65 -4.39 4.41
CA SER A 43 -5.57 -4.93 5.40
C SER A 43 -4.94 -6.08 6.18
N LYS A 44 -5.34 -6.22 7.43
CA LYS A 44 -4.93 -7.36 8.27
C LYS A 44 -5.32 -8.69 7.62
N SER A 45 -6.50 -8.78 7.01
CA SER A 45 -6.94 -9.99 6.32
C SER A 45 -6.05 -10.38 5.15
N SER A 46 -5.54 -9.41 4.38
CA SER A 46 -4.59 -9.68 3.31
C SER A 46 -3.26 -10.21 3.84
N LEU A 47 -2.76 -9.66 4.95
CA LEU A 47 -1.54 -10.16 5.59
C LEU A 47 -1.71 -11.60 6.08
N VAL A 48 -2.85 -11.91 6.70
CA VAL A 48 -3.15 -13.27 7.17
C VAL A 48 -3.15 -14.27 6.02
N LYS A 49 -3.72 -13.91 4.87
CA LYS A 49 -3.70 -14.75 3.66
C LYS A 49 -2.28 -15.00 3.13
N LEU A 50 -1.34 -14.09 3.39
CA LEU A 50 0.07 -14.25 3.05
C LEU A 50 0.86 -15.05 4.09
N GLY A 51 0.20 -15.54 5.14
CA GLY A 51 0.83 -16.29 6.21
C GLY A 51 1.33 -15.45 7.39
N TYR A 52 1.19 -14.15 7.33
CA TYR A 52 1.51 -13.25 8.44
C TYR A 52 0.35 -13.31 9.46
N ASP A 53 0.48 -14.17 10.45
CA ASP A 53 -0.58 -14.40 11.42
C ASP A 53 -0.72 -13.26 12.45
N ALA A 54 -1.71 -13.38 13.33
CA ALA A 54 -1.99 -12.35 14.32
C ALA A 54 -0.79 -12.08 15.24
N ASP A 55 -0.04 -13.11 15.61
CA ASP A 55 1.14 -12.96 16.47
C ASP A 55 2.26 -12.21 15.75
N TRP A 56 2.52 -12.55 14.49
CA TRP A 56 3.49 -11.84 13.67
C TRP A 56 3.12 -10.36 13.52
N ILE A 57 1.86 -10.09 13.19
CA ILE A 57 1.36 -8.73 13.03
C ILE A 57 1.52 -7.94 14.32
N LYS A 58 1.15 -8.52 15.46
CA LYS A 58 1.29 -7.88 16.76
C LYS A 58 2.74 -7.54 17.10
N GLN A 59 3.66 -8.46 16.81
CA GLN A 59 5.08 -8.28 17.11
C GLN A 59 5.78 -7.30 16.17
N ASN A 60 5.32 -7.17 14.94
CA ASN A 60 5.99 -6.38 13.90
C ASN A 60 5.31 -5.06 13.56
N THR A 61 4.13 -4.79 14.09
CA THR A 61 3.43 -3.54 13.88
C THR A 61 3.90 -2.50 14.89
N VAL A 62 4.28 -1.33 14.38
CA VAL A 62 4.57 -0.15 15.19
C VAL A 62 3.32 0.71 15.21
N ALA A 63 2.72 0.87 16.39
CA ALA A 63 1.50 1.66 16.56
C ALA A 63 1.80 3.15 16.37
N PHE A 64 0.88 3.86 15.72
CA PHE A 64 0.92 5.31 15.67
C PHE A 64 0.55 5.90 17.04
N LYS A 65 1.08 7.08 17.32
CA LYS A 65 0.59 7.90 18.43
C LYS A 65 -0.82 8.38 18.11
N ASP A 66 -1.59 8.70 19.13
CA ASP A 66 -3.01 9.09 18.96
C ASP A 66 -3.20 10.27 17.99
N GLU A 67 -2.31 11.27 18.06
CA GLU A 67 -2.35 12.44 17.17
C GLU A 67 -2.03 12.12 15.71
N GLU A 68 -1.50 10.95 15.44
CA GLU A 68 -1.06 10.51 14.10
C GLU A 68 -2.02 9.49 13.49
N LYS A 69 -2.98 8.99 14.27
CA LYS A 69 -3.94 8.00 13.80
C LYS A 69 -4.92 8.62 12.82
N PRO A 70 -5.28 7.87 11.74
CA PRO A 70 -6.28 8.35 10.82
C PRO A 70 -7.66 8.46 11.48
N THR A 71 -8.47 9.35 10.96
CA THR A 71 -9.88 9.47 11.37
C THR A 71 -10.79 9.03 10.22
N THR A 72 -11.96 8.50 10.58
CA THR A 72 -13.03 8.24 9.63
C THR A 72 -13.70 9.55 9.20
N ALA A 73 -14.54 9.49 8.18
CA ALA A 73 -15.34 10.63 7.75
C ALA A 73 -16.29 11.15 8.85
N SER A 74 -16.66 10.30 9.81
CA SER A 74 -17.47 10.68 10.99
C SER A 74 -16.64 11.23 12.16
N GLY A 75 -15.32 11.31 12.02
CA GLY A 75 -14.42 11.83 13.04
C GLY A 75 -13.93 10.81 14.06
N GLU A 76 -14.23 9.52 13.89
CA GLU A 76 -13.73 8.48 14.77
C GLU A 76 -12.24 8.23 14.53
N ILE A 77 -11.47 8.06 15.62
CA ILE A 77 -10.07 7.68 15.54
C ILE A 77 -9.96 6.18 15.25
N VAL A 78 -9.19 5.84 14.23
CA VAL A 78 -8.95 4.45 13.82
C VAL A 78 -7.63 3.98 14.41
N ASP A 79 -7.64 2.84 15.09
CA ASP A 79 -6.41 2.22 15.59
C ASP A 79 -5.58 1.72 14.41
N ALA A 80 -4.41 2.32 14.23
CA ALA A 80 -3.55 2.07 13.09
C ALA A 80 -2.08 2.10 13.48
N GLY A 81 -1.28 1.48 12.65
CA GLY A 81 0.17 1.47 12.76
C GLY A 81 0.80 1.26 11.38
N TYR A 82 2.04 0.86 11.38
CA TYR A 82 2.72 0.44 10.17
C TYR A 82 3.49 -0.85 10.37
N VAL A 83 3.66 -1.58 9.29
CA VAL A 83 4.41 -2.84 9.26
C VAL A 83 5.37 -2.81 8.07
N ARG A 84 6.59 -3.30 8.25
CA ARG A 84 7.55 -3.42 7.16
C ARG A 84 7.45 -4.81 6.56
N LEU A 85 7.15 -4.88 5.27
CA LEU A 85 7.10 -6.15 4.55
C LEU A 85 8.45 -6.42 3.90
N PRO A 86 8.99 -7.64 4.03
CA PRO A 86 10.37 -7.94 3.63
C PRO A 86 10.68 -7.65 2.17
N VAL A 87 9.81 -8.09 1.27
CA VAL A 87 10.01 -7.90 -0.18
C VAL A 87 8.67 -7.63 -0.85
N ILE A 88 8.63 -6.58 -1.63
CA ILE A 88 7.50 -6.27 -2.52
C ILE A 88 8.02 -6.05 -3.94
N ASN A 89 7.14 -6.23 -4.91
CA ASN A 89 7.41 -5.88 -6.29
C ASN A 89 6.18 -5.18 -6.88
N ILE A 90 6.40 -3.98 -7.38
CA ILE A 90 5.38 -3.21 -8.08
C ILE A 90 5.83 -2.93 -9.51
N LEU A 91 5.10 -3.48 -10.49
CA LEU A 91 5.40 -3.32 -11.92
C LEU A 91 6.86 -3.65 -12.30
N GLY A 92 7.42 -4.67 -11.65
CA GLY A 92 8.79 -5.10 -11.89
C GLY A 92 9.86 -4.47 -11.00
N TYR A 93 9.50 -3.53 -10.13
CA TYR A 93 10.44 -2.86 -9.23
C TYR A 93 10.36 -3.44 -7.83
N GLU A 94 11.48 -3.95 -7.33
CA GLU A 94 11.58 -4.55 -6.01
C GLU A 94 11.85 -3.51 -4.94
N GLY A 95 11.10 -3.59 -3.84
CA GLY A 95 11.34 -2.84 -2.60
C GLY A 95 11.56 -3.80 -1.45
N LYS A 96 12.49 -3.45 -0.55
CA LYS A 96 12.76 -4.22 0.67
C LYS A 96 12.38 -3.42 1.89
N GLU A 97 11.78 -4.12 2.87
CA GLU A 97 11.38 -3.50 4.14
C GLU A 97 10.48 -2.28 3.95
N TRP A 98 9.65 -2.29 2.91
CA TRP A 98 8.75 -1.18 2.64
C TRP A 98 7.67 -1.08 3.71
N PRO A 99 7.47 0.11 4.30
CA PRO A 99 6.45 0.29 5.33
C PRO A 99 5.06 0.45 4.70
N PHE A 100 4.15 -0.38 5.17
CA PHE A 100 2.72 -0.30 4.83
C PHE A 100 1.94 0.15 6.05
N ARG A 101 1.00 1.04 5.86
CA ARG A 101 0.00 1.27 6.90
C ARG A 101 -0.87 0.03 7.06
N ILE A 102 -1.20 -0.26 8.30
CA ILE A 102 -2.14 -1.32 8.65
C ILE A 102 -3.19 -0.76 9.60
N ILE A 103 -4.45 -1.05 9.30
CA ILE A 103 -5.56 -0.74 10.19
C ILE A 103 -5.74 -1.92 11.13
N MET A 104 -5.61 -1.67 12.42
CA MET A 104 -5.67 -2.70 13.47
C MET A 104 -7.09 -3.02 13.90
N ASP A 105 -8.04 -2.11 13.65
CA ASP A 105 -9.44 -2.28 14.02
C ASP A 105 -10.13 -3.25 13.06
N GLU A 106 -10.48 -4.42 13.54
CA GLU A 106 -11.15 -5.47 12.77
C GLU A 106 -12.60 -5.11 12.39
N ALA A 107 -13.22 -4.17 13.10
CA ALA A 107 -14.58 -3.74 12.79
C ALA A 107 -14.65 -2.84 11.55
N GLN A 108 -13.52 -2.33 11.08
CA GLN A 108 -13.46 -1.53 9.86
C GLN A 108 -13.31 -2.43 8.63
N ASP A 109 -14.26 -2.30 7.70
CA ASP A 109 -14.12 -2.91 6.36
C ASP A 109 -13.08 -2.12 5.57
N PHE A 110 -11.83 -2.48 5.76
CA PHE A 110 -10.71 -1.77 5.18
C PHE A 110 -10.18 -2.48 3.95
N LYS A 111 -10.06 -1.73 2.86
CA LYS A 111 -9.50 -2.20 1.58
C LYS A 111 -8.04 -1.80 1.45
N ASN A 112 -7.27 -2.60 0.72
CA ASN A 112 -5.90 -2.25 0.39
C ASN A 112 -5.87 -1.02 -0.51
N LEU A 113 -5.06 -0.02 -0.15
CA LEU A 113 -4.94 1.25 -0.88
C LEU A 113 -3.51 1.44 -1.37
N LEU A 114 -3.37 1.73 -2.67
CA LEU A 114 -2.10 2.17 -3.25
C LEU A 114 -2.05 3.69 -3.20
N GLY A 115 -1.20 4.22 -2.35
CA GLY A 115 -1.11 5.64 -2.08
C GLY A 115 0.00 6.34 -2.85
N ARG A 116 0.10 7.65 -2.62
CA ARG A 116 1.05 8.52 -3.33
C ARG A 116 2.51 8.24 -3.01
N ASP A 117 2.79 7.60 -1.89
CA ASP A 117 4.15 7.17 -1.53
C ASP A 117 4.78 6.28 -2.61
N LEU A 118 4.06 5.23 -3.03
CA LEU A 118 4.51 4.36 -4.12
C LEU A 118 4.21 4.97 -5.50
N LEU A 119 3.06 5.62 -5.68
CA LEU A 119 2.70 6.23 -6.95
C LEU A 119 3.67 7.33 -7.38
N ALA A 120 4.40 7.94 -6.46
CA ALA A 120 5.41 8.96 -6.76
C ALA A 120 6.56 8.45 -7.65
N GLY A 121 6.75 7.14 -7.74
CA GLY A 121 7.71 6.53 -8.66
C GLY A 121 7.25 6.41 -10.10
N PHE A 122 6.00 6.79 -10.39
CA PHE A 122 5.38 6.53 -11.68
C PHE A 122 4.72 7.79 -12.27
N ASN A 123 4.63 7.81 -13.58
CA ASN A 123 3.74 8.69 -14.31
C ASN A 123 2.46 7.92 -14.60
N TYR A 124 1.32 8.50 -14.29
CA TYR A 124 0.04 7.83 -14.49
C TYR A 124 -1.04 8.80 -14.92
N SER A 125 -2.06 8.26 -15.58
CA SER A 125 -3.23 9.04 -15.98
C SER A 125 -4.50 8.17 -15.98
N PHE A 126 -5.62 8.83 -15.73
CA PHE A 126 -6.94 8.26 -15.88
C PHE A 126 -7.51 8.68 -17.23
N ASN A 127 -7.66 7.72 -18.14
CA ASN A 127 -8.25 7.97 -19.45
C ASN A 127 -9.75 7.63 -19.39
N ASN A 128 -10.57 8.66 -19.24
CA ASN A 128 -12.02 8.50 -19.13
C ASN A 128 -12.69 8.17 -20.46
N ASP A 129 -12.05 8.46 -21.59
CA ASP A 129 -12.61 8.12 -22.89
C ASP A 129 -12.57 6.61 -23.15
N ASP A 130 -11.51 5.95 -22.67
CA ASP A 130 -11.27 4.53 -22.86
C ASP A 130 -11.51 3.69 -21.59
N ASP A 131 -11.91 4.31 -20.48
CA ASP A 131 -12.08 3.67 -19.17
C ASP A 131 -10.85 2.88 -18.72
N LYS A 132 -9.68 3.51 -18.85
CA LYS A 132 -8.39 2.90 -18.51
C LYS A 132 -7.54 3.78 -17.63
N PHE A 133 -6.83 3.15 -16.72
CA PHE A 133 -5.72 3.74 -15.97
C PHE A 133 -4.41 3.30 -16.62
N ILE A 134 -3.58 4.27 -16.96
CA ILE A 134 -2.30 4.05 -17.65
C ILE A 134 -1.19 4.45 -16.71
N ILE A 135 -0.23 3.56 -16.51
CA ILE A 135 0.89 3.78 -15.60
C ILE A 135 2.21 3.34 -16.23
N ALA A 136 3.23 4.15 -16.05
CA ALA A 136 4.59 3.89 -16.52
C ALA A 136 5.59 4.42 -15.51
N ARG A 137 6.78 3.83 -15.51
CA ARG A 137 7.88 4.32 -14.70
C ARG A 137 8.20 5.78 -15.02
N ALA A 138 8.39 6.61 -14.00
CA ALA A 138 8.94 7.95 -14.16
C ALA A 138 10.43 7.87 -14.55
N LYS A 139 10.96 8.90 -15.21
CA LYS A 139 12.39 8.99 -15.59
C LYS A 139 13.28 8.86 -14.35
N VAL A 140 12.88 9.50 -13.27
CA VAL A 140 13.51 9.36 -11.96
C VAL A 140 12.54 8.56 -11.11
N PHE A 141 12.80 7.26 -10.97
CA PHE A 141 11.98 6.37 -10.18
C PHE A 141 12.40 6.47 -8.71
N LYS A 142 11.65 7.24 -7.93
CA LYS A 142 11.90 7.41 -6.50
C LYS A 142 10.58 7.39 -5.72
N PRO A 143 9.94 6.23 -5.60
CA PRO A 143 8.84 6.11 -4.66
C PRO A 143 9.35 6.36 -3.25
N ARG A 144 8.61 7.17 -2.50
CA ARG A 144 9.03 7.63 -1.17
C ARG A 144 7.99 7.31 -0.13
N TYR A 145 8.45 6.75 0.95
CA TYR A 145 7.71 6.77 2.18
C TYR A 145 8.21 7.94 3.04
N THR A 146 7.41 9.01 3.12
CA THR A 146 7.86 10.28 3.71
C THR A 146 7.52 10.44 5.17
N PHE A 147 6.60 9.66 5.72
CA PHE A 147 6.16 9.85 7.08
C PHE A 147 5.85 8.55 7.80
N LEU A 148 6.85 8.06 8.45
CA LEU A 148 6.64 7.41 9.73
C LEU A 148 7.01 8.45 10.79
N PRO A 149 6.16 8.69 11.78
CA PRO A 149 6.44 9.66 12.82
C PRO A 149 7.80 9.41 13.49
N GLY A 150 8.67 10.41 13.48
CA GLY A 150 10.04 10.30 13.99
C GLY A 150 10.97 9.41 13.16
N GLN A 151 10.58 9.07 11.93
CA GLN A 151 11.34 8.20 11.04
C GLN A 151 11.98 8.96 9.88
N GLU A 152 13.01 8.35 9.31
CA GLU A 152 13.66 8.84 8.11
C GLU A 152 12.80 8.59 6.87
N ILE A 153 13.13 9.29 5.78
CA ILE A 153 12.56 9.04 4.47
C ILE A 153 13.06 7.69 3.96
N HIS A 154 12.13 6.85 3.51
CA HIS A 154 12.45 5.59 2.84
C HIS A 154 12.22 5.73 1.35
N GLU A 155 13.18 5.27 0.56
CA GLU A 155 13.12 5.26 -0.90
C GLU A 155 13.34 3.84 -1.40
N ILE A 156 12.70 3.49 -2.51
CA ILE A 156 13.01 2.28 -3.23
C ILE A 156 14.17 2.60 -4.18
N ASP A 157 15.30 1.96 -3.96
CA ASP A 157 16.44 2.06 -4.86
C ASP A 157 16.25 1.10 -6.04
N VAL A 158 16.57 1.59 -7.19
CA VAL A 158 16.41 0.84 -8.45
C VAL A 158 17.76 0.62 -9.11
#